data_cf27ab2f4ea6870172a830c0401db76d
#
_entry.id   cf27ab2f4ea6870172a830c0401db76d
#
_cell.length_a   1.000
_cell.length_b   1.000
_cell.length_c   1.000
_cell.angle_alpha   90.00
_cell.angle_beta   90.00
_cell.angle_gamma   90.00
#
_symmetry.space_group_name_H-M   'P 1'
#
loop_
_entity.id
_entity.type
_entity.pdbx_description
1 polymer ?
#
loop_
_entity_poly.entity_id
_entity_poly.type
_entity_poly.pdbx_seq_one_letter_code
_entity_poly.pdbx_strand_id
1 'polypeptide(L)'
;MKKHIIVFALLSFFAHKALGQNLITVDSKFLHFGFTLGLDAMDFGISPSLVVTSKGVYEADVAKITPGFTVGVIGDMRLGEYFNLRTVPAMHFGQRELSFVNISANKSVERLNIKSNILTVPLYLKYSAVRVSNYRPYLIAGGGVAFDFGREREQPVLLNTLDYFVDFGVGWTIYFPYFRLSPEIKFALGFGNIITPLEQRPNDFIADENLHFTRSIDKLTSRLLTFTLNFE
;
A
#
# COMPACT_ATOMS: atom_id res chain seq x y z
N MET A 1 20.30 -3.04 -29.55
CA MET A 1 19.65 -2.13 -30.51
C MET A 1 18.12 -2.35 -30.64
N LYS A 2 17.60 -3.57 -30.80
CA LYS A 2 16.13 -3.79 -30.98
C LYS A 2 15.26 -3.33 -29.79
N LYS A 3 15.74 -3.44 -28.54
CA LYS A 3 14.99 -3.02 -27.35
C LYS A 3 14.78 -1.48 -27.24
N HIS A 4 15.74 -0.70 -27.69
CA HIS A 4 15.64 0.78 -27.68
C HIS A 4 14.71 1.31 -28.79
N ILE A 5 14.57 0.58 -29.89
CA ILE A 5 13.66 0.93 -30.99
C ILE A 5 12.20 0.75 -30.53
N ILE A 6 11.89 -0.29 -29.75
CA ILE A 6 10.54 -0.53 -29.22
C ILE A 6 10.15 0.57 -28.21
N VAL A 7 11.06 0.97 -27.35
CA VAL A 7 10.83 2.05 -26.37
C VAL A 7 10.64 3.38 -27.10
N PHE A 8 11.43 3.67 -28.14
CA PHE A 8 11.30 4.88 -28.94
C PHE A 8 10.01 4.88 -29.77
N ALA A 9 9.59 3.75 -30.32
CA ALA A 9 8.32 3.60 -31.03
C ALA A 9 7.11 3.78 -30.10
N LEU A 10 7.16 3.26 -28.87
CA LEU A 10 6.16 3.51 -27.84
C LEU A 10 6.09 4.98 -27.44
N LEU A 11 7.23 5.64 -27.21
CA LEU A 11 7.29 7.06 -26.89
C LEU A 11 6.78 7.94 -28.05
N SER A 12 7.08 7.59 -29.31
CA SER A 12 6.58 8.33 -30.49
C SER A 12 5.08 8.16 -30.72
N PHE A 13 4.50 7.03 -30.33
CA PHE A 13 3.04 6.82 -30.41
C PHE A 13 2.27 7.74 -29.45
N PHE A 14 2.85 8.10 -28.32
CA PHE A 14 2.28 9.06 -27.37
C PHE A 14 2.49 10.54 -27.77
N ALA A 15 3.41 10.82 -28.69
CA ALA A 15 3.73 12.19 -29.10
C ALA A 15 2.79 12.78 -30.17
N HIS A 16 1.92 11.98 -30.78
CA HIS A 16 1.02 12.46 -31.83
C HIS A 16 -0.35 12.82 -31.27
N LYS A 17 -0.70 14.10 -31.40
CA LYS A 17 -2.00 14.77 -31.15
C LYS A 17 -2.22 15.35 -29.74
N ALA A 18 -1.40 16.33 -29.38
CA ALA A 18 -1.66 17.20 -28.23
C ALA A 18 -2.15 18.61 -28.65
N LEU A 19 -2.92 18.75 -29.71
CA LEU A 19 -3.34 20.07 -30.23
C LEU A 19 -4.75 20.51 -29.80
N GLY A 20 -5.41 19.78 -28.90
CA GLY A 20 -6.71 20.15 -28.33
C GLY A 20 -6.85 19.67 -26.90
N GLN A 21 -7.62 20.39 -26.08
CA GLN A 21 -8.00 19.90 -24.74
C GLN A 21 -9.13 18.88 -24.87
N ASN A 22 -8.88 17.66 -24.37
CA ASN A 22 -9.89 16.61 -24.27
C ASN A 22 -10.74 16.85 -23.00
N LEU A 23 -12.00 16.45 -23.00
CA LEU A 23 -12.88 16.49 -21.84
C LEU A 23 -12.92 17.87 -21.14
N ILE A 24 -13.18 18.95 -21.89
CA ILE A 24 -13.10 20.34 -21.40
C ILE A 24 -14.00 20.57 -20.17
N THR A 25 -15.19 19.96 -20.14
CA THR A 25 -16.19 20.16 -19.09
C THR A 25 -16.06 19.18 -17.92
N VAL A 26 -15.18 18.19 -18.01
CA VAL A 26 -15.11 17.15 -16.99
C VAL A 26 -14.63 17.68 -15.65
N ASP A 27 -13.69 18.62 -15.64
CA ASP A 27 -13.14 19.21 -14.42
C ASP A 27 -14.14 20.09 -13.66
N SER A 28 -15.25 20.51 -14.31
CA SER A 28 -16.32 21.29 -13.67
C SER A 28 -17.37 20.44 -12.97
N LYS A 29 -17.41 19.13 -13.20
CA LYS A 29 -18.37 18.25 -12.55
C LYS A 29 -18.08 18.16 -11.06
N PHE A 30 -19.15 18.12 -10.25
CA PHE A 30 -19.04 18.05 -8.79
C PHE A 30 -18.53 16.69 -8.30
N LEU A 31 -18.99 15.61 -8.93
CA LEU A 31 -18.67 14.24 -8.55
C LEU A 31 -18.09 13.47 -9.75
N HIS A 32 -17.04 12.71 -9.47
CA HIS A 32 -16.43 11.78 -10.42
C HIS A 32 -16.33 10.41 -9.76
N PHE A 33 -16.52 9.40 -10.59
CA PHE A 33 -16.35 8.01 -10.21
C PHE A 33 -15.35 7.34 -11.13
N GLY A 34 -14.70 6.33 -10.62
CA GLY A 34 -13.72 5.59 -11.37
C GLY A 34 -13.34 4.29 -10.69
N PHE A 35 -12.36 3.63 -11.25
CA PHE A 35 -11.75 2.46 -10.66
C PHE A 35 -10.22 2.57 -10.71
N THR A 36 -9.57 1.86 -9.82
CA THR A 36 -8.12 1.81 -9.72
C THR A 36 -7.63 0.38 -9.83
N LEU A 37 -6.53 0.22 -10.54
CA LEU A 37 -5.77 -1.03 -10.63
C LEU A 37 -4.31 -0.69 -10.37
N GLY A 38 -3.59 -1.54 -9.64
CA GLY A 38 -2.21 -1.25 -9.36
C GLY A 38 -1.41 -2.41 -8.82
N LEU A 39 -0.15 -2.10 -8.60
CA LEU A 39 0.81 -2.96 -7.91
C LEU A 39 1.12 -2.33 -6.56
N ASP A 40 1.30 -3.16 -5.57
CA ASP A 40 1.72 -2.73 -4.25
C ASP A 40 2.92 -3.54 -3.75
N ALA A 41 3.62 -2.94 -2.82
CA ALA A 41 4.69 -3.56 -2.07
C ALA A 41 4.41 -3.34 -0.59
N MET A 42 4.06 -4.43 0.08
CA MET A 42 3.73 -4.43 1.50
C MET A 42 4.96 -4.76 2.32
N ASP A 43 5.18 -3.98 3.36
CA ASP A 43 6.30 -4.13 4.27
C ASP A 43 5.87 -3.93 5.72
N PHE A 44 6.76 -4.30 6.65
CA PHE A 44 6.60 -4.06 8.08
C PHE A 44 7.65 -3.06 8.58
N GLY A 45 7.23 -2.14 9.41
CA GLY A 45 8.13 -1.40 10.28
C GLY A 45 8.30 -2.17 11.58
N ILE A 46 9.47 -2.75 11.81
CA ILE A 46 9.76 -3.61 12.95
C ILE A 46 10.52 -2.83 14.01
N SER A 47 10.07 -2.91 15.27
CA SER A 47 10.88 -2.55 16.44
C SER A 47 11.23 -3.86 17.16
N PRO A 48 12.47 -4.35 17.05
CA PRO A 48 12.86 -5.61 17.66
C PRO A 48 12.90 -5.50 19.18
N SER A 49 12.44 -6.55 19.86
CA SER A 49 12.63 -6.74 21.30
C SER A 49 13.79 -7.69 21.49
N LEU A 50 14.88 -7.22 22.10
CA LEU A 50 16.07 -8.03 22.39
C LEU A 50 15.90 -8.87 23.66
N VAL A 51 14.74 -9.51 23.82
CA VAL A 51 14.47 -10.37 24.99
C VAL A 51 15.16 -11.71 24.82
N VAL A 52 15.90 -12.11 25.83
CA VAL A 52 16.51 -13.44 25.89
C VAL A 52 15.42 -14.48 26.15
N THR A 53 15.24 -15.38 25.20
CA THR A 53 14.31 -16.50 25.31
C THR A 53 15.09 -17.80 25.67
N SER A 54 14.38 -18.87 26.05
CA SER A 54 14.98 -20.17 26.32
C SER A 54 15.74 -20.77 25.12
N LYS A 55 15.44 -20.32 23.89
CA LYS A 55 16.10 -20.74 22.64
C LYS A 55 17.17 -19.75 22.15
N GLY A 56 17.42 -18.65 22.86
CA GLY A 56 18.40 -17.62 22.49
C GLY A 56 17.78 -16.25 22.25
N VAL A 57 18.60 -15.35 21.71
CA VAL A 57 18.17 -14.00 21.29
C VAL A 57 17.84 -14.03 19.80
N TYR A 58 16.60 -13.69 19.47
CA TYR A 58 16.13 -13.59 18.10
C TYR A 58 15.98 -12.12 17.71
N GLU A 59 16.50 -11.78 16.56
CA GLU A 59 16.29 -10.48 15.92
C GLU A 59 15.33 -10.67 14.73
N ALA A 60 14.24 -9.90 14.74
CA ALA A 60 13.28 -9.91 13.64
C ALA A 60 13.67 -8.85 12.61
N ASP A 61 13.68 -9.21 11.34
CA ASP A 61 13.96 -8.33 10.22
C ASP A 61 13.00 -8.61 9.05
N VAL A 62 12.90 -7.68 8.13
CA VAL A 62 12.13 -7.86 6.89
C VAL A 62 12.96 -8.67 5.91
N ALA A 63 12.47 -9.84 5.52
CA ALA A 63 13.24 -10.73 4.65
C ALA A 63 13.16 -10.33 3.18
N LYS A 64 11.95 -10.00 2.69
CA LYS A 64 11.73 -9.71 1.28
C LYS A 64 10.45 -8.91 1.06
N ILE A 65 10.54 -7.91 0.21
CA ILE A 65 9.37 -7.21 -0.33
C ILE A 65 8.81 -8.04 -1.49
N THR A 66 7.60 -8.54 -1.32
CA THR A 66 6.91 -9.30 -2.38
C THR A 66 5.88 -8.36 -3.03
N PRO A 67 5.89 -8.23 -4.37
CA PRO A 67 4.89 -7.43 -5.05
C PRO A 67 3.51 -8.07 -4.91
N GLY A 68 2.53 -7.24 -4.60
CA GLY A 68 1.11 -7.55 -4.58
C GLY A 68 0.37 -6.82 -5.68
N PHE A 69 -0.95 -6.92 -5.69
CA PHE A 69 -1.80 -6.16 -6.57
C PHE A 69 -2.96 -5.52 -5.80
N THR A 70 -3.43 -4.40 -6.32
CA THR A 70 -4.55 -3.66 -5.73
C THR A 70 -5.62 -3.38 -6.77
N VAL A 71 -6.86 -3.41 -6.31
CA VAL A 71 -8.06 -3.07 -7.08
C VAL A 71 -9.02 -2.30 -6.18
N GLY A 72 -9.60 -1.22 -6.70
CA GLY A 72 -10.51 -0.40 -5.91
C GLY A 72 -11.42 0.47 -6.76
N VAL A 73 -12.28 1.21 -6.09
CA VAL A 73 -13.20 2.16 -6.68
C VAL A 73 -12.87 3.58 -6.21
N ILE A 74 -13.08 4.54 -7.07
CA ILE A 74 -12.77 5.95 -6.82
C ILE A 74 -14.06 6.72 -6.69
N GLY A 75 -14.17 7.51 -5.61
CA GLY A 75 -15.11 8.60 -5.49
C GLY A 75 -14.34 9.89 -5.27
N ASP A 76 -14.50 10.86 -6.17
CA ASP A 76 -13.78 12.12 -6.15
C ASP A 76 -14.79 13.26 -6.19
N MET A 77 -14.84 14.07 -5.14
CA MET A 77 -15.73 15.20 -4.99
C MET A 77 -14.95 16.51 -5.10
N ARG A 78 -15.36 17.36 -6.02
CA ARG A 78 -14.73 18.67 -6.21
C ARG A 78 -15.15 19.63 -5.10
N LEU A 79 -14.16 20.16 -4.37
CA LEU A 79 -14.35 21.20 -3.34
C LEU A 79 -14.12 22.61 -3.91
N GLY A 80 -13.27 22.72 -4.92
CA GLY A 80 -12.89 23.99 -5.51
C GLY A 80 -12.13 23.82 -6.82
N GLU A 81 -11.41 24.84 -7.25
CA GLU A 81 -10.65 24.82 -8.49
C GLU A 81 -9.45 23.87 -8.44
N TYR A 82 -8.80 23.86 -7.27
CA TYR A 82 -7.56 23.10 -7.04
C TYR A 82 -7.73 21.91 -6.09
N PHE A 83 -8.80 21.89 -5.29
CA PHE A 83 -9.00 20.93 -4.24
C PHE A 83 -10.15 19.98 -4.50
N ASN A 84 -9.90 18.69 -4.29
CA ASN A 84 -10.90 17.64 -4.31
C ASN A 84 -10.79 16.81 -3.03
N LEU A 85 -11.93 16.32 -2.56
CA LEU A 85 -12.03 15.28 -1.55
C LEU A 85 -12.20 13.94 -2.26
N ARG A 86 -11.24 13.01 -2.06
CA ARG A 86 -11.21 11.72 -2.75
C ARG A 86 -11.25 10.58 -1.74
N THR A 87 -12.04 9.58 -2.02
CA THR A 87 -11.95 8.28 -1.35
C THR A 87 -11.67 7.18 -2.37
N VAL A 88 -10.87 6.20 -1.97
CA VAL A 88 -10.49 5.08 -2.84
C VAL A 88 -10.53 3.79 -2.01
N PRO A 89 -11.73 3.28 -1.67
CA PRO A 89 -11.84 1.95 -1.10
C PRO A 89 -11.18 0.94 -2.02
N ALA A 90 -10.16 0.23 -1.52
CA ALA A 90 -9.36 -0.68 -2.32
C ALA A 90 -8.98 -1.95 -1.56
N MET A 91 -8.98 -3.07 -2.28
CA MET A 91 -8.44 -4.35 -1.81
C MET A 91 -7.01 -4.50 -2.28
N HIS A 92 -6.13 -4.80 -1.35
CA HIS A 92 -4.73 -5.10 -1.58
C HIS A 92 -4.48 -6.58 -1.31
N PHE A 93 -3.89 -7.27 -2.26
CA PHE A 93 -3.59 -8.70 -2.18
C PHE A 93 -2.08 -8.90 -2.26
N GLY A 94 -1.49 -9.42 -1.21
CA GLY A 94 -0.05 -9.61 -1.17
C GLY A 94 0.40 -10.56 -0.08
N GLN A 95 1.71 -10.68 0.05
CA GLN A 95 2.37 -11.45 1.09
C GLN A 95 3.48 -10.60 1.71
N ARG A 96 3.66 -10.78 3.00
CA ARG A 96 4.74 -10.15 3.77
C ARG A 96 5.60 -11.24 4.39
N GLU A 97 6.91 -11.09 4.33
CA GLU A 97 7.85 -12.08 4.85
C GLU A 97 8.64 -11.47 6.01
N LEU A 98 8.59 -12.14 7.17
CA LEU A 98 9.43 -11.84 8.32
C LEU A 98 10.56 -12.86 8.38
N SER A 99 11.79 -12.40 8.60
CA SER A 99 12.92 -13.26 8.93
C SER A 99 13.31 -13.09 10.39
N PHE A 100 13.63 -14.19 11.04
CA PHE A 100 14.11 -14.24 12.41
C PHE A 100 15.52 -14.82 12.42
N VAL A 101 16.47 -14.03 12.87
CA VAL A 101 17.87 -14.43 12.96
C VAL A 101 18.21 -14.75 14.41
N ASN A 102 18.58 -15.99 14.69
CA ASN A 102 19.07 -16.36 16.01
C ASN A 102 20.53 -15.93 16.17
N ILE A 103 20.77 -14.90 16.98
CA ILE A 103 22.11 -14.35 17.22
C ILE A 103 22.95 -15.28 18.10
N SER A 104 22.31 -16.04 19.01
CA SER A 104 22.98 -16.89 19.99
C SER A 104 23.41 -18.25 19.45
N ALA A 105 22.73 -18.78 18.42
CA ALA A 105 22.97 -20.09 17.82
C ALA A 105 23.27 -19.96 16.34
N ASN A 106 24.54 -19.86 16.01
CA ASN A 106 25.11 -20.02 14.65
C ASN A 106 24.29 -19.43 13.49
N LYS A 107 23.56 -18.31 13.70
CA LYS A 107 22.79 -17.54 12.70
C LYS A 107 21.78 -18.37 11.89
N SER A 108 21.04 -19.26 12.51
CA SER A 108 19.91 -19.90 11.85
C SER A 108 18.86 -18.81 11.47
N VAL A 109 18.42 -18.81 10.21
CA VAL A 109 17.41 -17.87 9.70
C VAL A 109 16.11 -18.64 9.54
N GLU A 110 15.09 -18.23 10.28
CA GLU A 110 13.74 -18.75 10.12
C GLU A 110 12.88 -17.72 9.43
N ARG A 111 12.03 -18.15 8.46
CA ARG A 111 11.20 -17.26 7.66
C ARG A 111 9.74 -17.56 7.86
N LEU A 112 8.97 -16.52 8.09
CA LEU A 112 7.52 -16.59 8.26
C LEU A 112 6.83 -15.80 7.15
N ASN A 113 6.03 -16.48 6.34
CA ASN A 113 5.22 -15.86 5.29
C ASN A 113 3.83 -15.54 5.82
N ILE A 114 3.45 -14.28 5.78
CA ILE A 114 2.14 -13.79 6.22
C ILE A 114 1.37 -13.32 4.99
N LYS A 115 0.29 -14.05 4.66
CA LYS A 115 -0.67 -13.59 3.64
C LYS A 115 -1.41 -12.38 4.17
N SER A 116 -1.58 -11.38 3.34
CA SER A 116 -2.27 -10.14 3.69
C SER A 116 -3.27 -9.77 2.60
N ASN A 117 -4.54 -9.76 2.99
CA ASN A 117 -5.64 -9.29 2.16
C ASN A 117 -6.26 -8.10 2.86
N ILE A 118 -5.84 -6.90 2.48
CA ILE A 118 -6.16 -5.67 3.23
C ILE A 118 -7.17 -4.86 2.44
N LEU A 119 -8.32 -4.58 3.08
CA LEU A 119 -9.26 -3.55 2.61
C LEU A 119 -8.88 -2.22 3.23
N THR A 120 -8.54 -1.24 2.42
CA THR A 120 -8.33 0.14 2.86
C THR A 120 -9.52 1.01 2.52
N VAL A 121 -9.87 1.91 3.44
CA VAL A 121 -10.89 2.94 3.22
C VAL A 121 -10.29 4.29 3.61
N PRO A 122 -9.58 4.94 2.67
CA PRO A 122 -8.96 6.23 2.90
C PRO A 122 -9.89 7.40 2.61
N LEU A 123 -9.57 8.55 3.19
CA LEU A 123 -10.10 9.85 2.81
C LEU A 123 -8.93 10.79 2.53
N TYR A 124 -8.87 11.31 1.31
CA TYR A 124 -7.78 12.14 0.82
C TYR A 124 -8.22 13.56 0.51
N LEU A 125 -7.34 14.49 0.77
CA LEU A 125 -7.35 15.80 0.14
C LEU A 125 -6.40 15.75 -1.06
N LYS A 126 -6.95 15.98 -2.26
CA LYS A 126 -6.20 16.02 -3.52
C LYS A 126 -6.04 17.48 -3.93
N TYR A 127 -4.80 17.93 -4.09
CA TYR A 127 -4.45 19.24 -4.63
C TYR A 127 -3.96 19.07 -6.07
N SER A 128 -4.68 19.62 -7.02
CA SER A 128 -4.36 19.54 -8.45
C SER A 128 -3.87 20.88 -8.96
N ALA A 129 -2.76 20.87 -9.70
CA ALA A 129 -2.23 22.06 -10.35
C ALA A 129 -3.16 22.51 -11.49
N VAL A 130 -2.82 23.63 -12.09
CA VAL A 130 -3.48 24.10 -13.32
C VAL A 130 -3.26 23.08 -14.43
N ARG A 131 -4.32 22.79 -15.15
CA ARG A 131 -4.25 21.91 -16.32
C ARG A 131 -3.50 22.58 -17.47
N VAL A 132 -2.49 21.90 -18.00
CA VAL A 132 -1.73 22.32 -19.18
C VAL A 132 -2.02 21.33 -20.29
N SER A 133 -2.78 21.77 -21.30
CA SER A 133 -3.26 20.92 -22.40
C SER A 133 -4.04 19.70 -21.87
N ASN A 134 -3.47 18.51 -22.01
CA ASN A 134 -4.07 17.26 -21.56
C ASN A 134 -3.37 16.64 -20.35
N TYR A 135 -2.64 17.44 -19.57
CA TYR A 135 -1.91 16.99 -18.39
C TYR A 135 -2.23 17.85 -17.17
N ARG A 136 -2.44 17.21 -16.03
CA ARG A 136 -2.71 17.87 -14.77
C ARG A 136 -2.03 17.11 -13.62
N PRO A 137 -0.86 17.56 -13.14
CA PRO A 137 -0.21 16.94 -11.98
C PRO A 137 -0.98 17.26 -10.71
N TYR A 138 -0.88 16.36 -9.72
CA TYR A 138 -1.52 16.55 -8.42
C TYR A 138 -0.73 15.89 -7.29
N LEU A 139 -0.97 16.41 -6.10
CA LEU A 139 -0.55 15.82 -4.83
C LEU A 139 -1.79 15.29 -4.12
N ILE A 140 -1.61 14.22 -3.37
CA ILE A 140 -2.66 13.61 -2.58
C ILE A 140 -2.10 13.29 -1.18
N ALA A 141 -2.88 13.62 -0.16
CA ALA A 141 -2.54 13.30 1.22
C ALA A 141 -3.82 13.04 2.02
N GLY A 142 -3.75 12.10 2.94
CA GLY A 142 -4.89 11.75 3.75
C GLY A 142 -4.58 10.65 4.74
N GLY A 143 -5.62 9.97 5.17
CA GLY A 143 -5.51 8.82 6.06
C GLY A 143 -6.79 8.01 6.03
N GLY A 144 -6.76 6.87 6.71
CA GLY A 144 -7.90 5.98 6.70
C GLY A 144 -7.73 4.79 7.62
N VAL A 145 -8.61 3.85 7.41
CA VAL A 145 -8.64 2.58 8.13
C VAL A 145 -8.29 1.43 7.19
N ALA A 146 -7.57 0.46 7.72
CA ALA A 146 -7.20 -0.76 7.02
C ALA A 146 -7.74 -1.97 7.79
N PHE A 147 -8.39 -2.87 7.08
CA PHE A 147 -8.92 -4.12 7.61
C PHE A 147 -8.20 -5.30 6.96
N ASP A 148 -7.42 -6.06 7.73
CA ASP A 148 -6.74 -7.26 7.23
C ASP A 148 -7.62 -8.50 7.41
N PHE A 149 -8.05 -9.08 6.29
CA PHE A 149 -8.83 -10.32 6.23
C PHE A 149 -7.97 -11.56 5.99
N GLY A 150 -6.69 -11.39 5.65
CA GLY A 150 -5.73 -12.47 5.41
C GLY A 150 -5.22 -13.15 6.68
N ARG A 151 -5.75 -12.76 7.85
CA ARG A 151 -5.35 -13.23 9.16
C ARG A 151 -5.55 -14.74 9.32
N GLU A 152 -4.47 -15.48 9.40
CA GLU A 152 -4.48 -16.90 9.79
C GLU A 152 -4.29 -17.01 11.31
N ARG A 153 -5.21 -17.68 12.00
CA ARG A 153 -5.20 -17.77 13.49
C ARG A 153 -4.07 -18.64 14.04
N GLU A 154 -3.59 -19.57 13.22
CA GLU A 154 -2.56 -20.56 13.61
C GLU A 154 -1.12 -20.06 13.45
N GLN A 155 -0.94 -18.81 13.00
CA GLN A 155 0.41 -18.27 12.81
C GLN A 155 1.06 -17.80 14.12
N PRO A 156 2.39 -17.99 14.26
CA PRO A 156 3.13 -17.53 15.45
C PRO A 156 3.00 -16.03 15.71
N VAL A 157 2.90 -15.22 14.63
CA VAL A 157 2.67 -13.78 14.71
C VAL A 157 1.24 -13.48 14.28
N LEU A 158 0.37 -13.24 15.25
CA LEU A 158 -1.03 -12.89 15.00
C LEU A 158 -1.18 -11.37 14.85
N LEU A 159 -1.70 -10.94 13.70
CA LEU A 159 -1.91 -9.52 13.40
C LEU A 159 -3.31 -9.06 13.86
N ASN A 160 -3.42 -7.79 14.24
CA ASN A 160 -4.71 -7.14 14.47
C ASN A 160 -5.44 -6.94 13.14
N THR A 161 -6.76 -7.05 13.19
CA THR A 161 -7.62 -6.89 12.01
C THR A 161 -7.72 -5.43 11.57
N LEU A 162 -7.64 -4.48 12.51
CA LEU A 162 -7.83 -3.05 12.25
C LEU A 162 -6.52 -2.29 12.47
N ASP A 163 -6.15 -1.47 11.50
CA ASP A 163 -5.06 -0.51 11.59
C ASP A 163 -5.50 0.87 11.08
N TYR A 164 -4.84 1.92 11.55
CA TYR A 164 -5.01 3.30 11.10
C TYR A 164 -3.75 3.75 10.39
N PHE A 165 -3.90 4.44 9.27
CA PHE A 165 -2.76 4.89 8.49
C PHE A 165 -2.91 6.33 8.00
N VAL A 166 -1.79 6.96 7.72
CA VAL A 166 -1.71 8.12 6.84
C VAL A 166 -1.07 7.70 5.52
N ASP A 167 -1.46 8.41 4.48
CA ASP A 167 -1.04 8.15 3.12
C ASP A 167 -0.78 9.47 2.41
N PHE A 168 0.27 9.51 1.60
CA PHE A 168 0.61 10.63 0.76
C PHE A 168 1.16 10.14 -0.58
N GLY A 169 0.94 10.92 -1.60
CA GLY A 169 1.34 10.52 -2.94
C GLY A 169 1.34 11.65 -3.95
N VAL A 170 1.78 11.29 -5.12
CA VAL A 170 1.85 12.15 -6.29
C VAL A 170 1.28 11.43 -7.49
N GLY A 171 0.64 12.18 -8.39
CA GLY A 171 0.09 11.61 -9.60
C GLY A 171 -0.06 12.63 -10.71
N TRP A 172 -0.39 12.14 -11.89
CA TRP A 172 -0.64 12.95 -13.08
C TRP A 172 -1.93 12.49 -13.75
N THR A 173 -2.87 13.40 -13.94
CA THR A 173 -4.04 13.13 -14.74
C THR A 173 -3.73 13.41 -16.21
N ILE A 174 -3.94 12.41 -17.06
CA ILE A 174 -3.81 12.47 -18.51
C ILE A 174 -5.21 12.38 -19.09
N TYR A 175 -5.60 13.39 -19.89
CA TYR A 175 -6.94 13.47 -20.47
C TYR A 175 -6.96 12.85 -21.86
N PHE A 176 -7.59 11.69 -21.98
CA PHE A 176 -7.91 11.08 -23.25
C PHE A 176 -9.28 11.57 -23.78
N PRO A 177 -9.65 11.28 -25.02
CA PRO A 177 -10.94 11.72 -25.56
C PRO A 177 -12.16 11.24 -24.78
N TYR A 178 -12.10 10.06 -24.14
CA TYR A 178 -13.24 9.40 -23.52
C TYR A 178 -13.07 9.15 -22.02
N PHE A 179 -11.87 9.20 -21.50
CA PHE A 179 -11.58 8.92 -20.09
C PHE A 179 -10.33 9.68 -19.63
N ARG A 180 -10.15 9.73 -18.33
CA ARG A 180 -8.92 10.22 -17.68
C ARG A 180 -8.14 9.03 -17.15
N LEU A 181 -6.84 9.02 -17.39
CA LEU A 181 -5.90 8.08 -16.79
C LEU A 181 -5.00 8.84 -15.84
N SER A 182 -4.93 8.40 -14.58
CA SER A 182 -4.05 9.02 -13.60
C SER A 182 -3.11 7.98 -12.99
N PRO A 183 -1.88 7.85 -13.52
CA PRO A 183 -0.81 7.17 -12.81
C PRO A 183 -0.53 7.86 -11.48
N GLU A 184 -0.42 7.08 -10.39
CA GLU A 184 -0.27 7.59 -9.03
C GLU A 184 0.66 6.70 -8.23
N ILE A 185 1.58 7.30 -7.48
CA ILE A 185 2.44 6.61 -6.52
C ILE A 185 2.06 7.11 -5.14
N LYS A 186 1.76 6.19 -4.21
CA LYS A 186 1.40 6.48 -2.83
C LYS A 186 2.27 5.71 -1.85
N PHE A 187 2.47 6.31 -0.69
CA PHE A 187 3.15 5.70 0.43
C PHE A 187 2.32 5.85 1.69
N ALA A 188 1.87 4.72 2.23
CA ALA A 188 1.08 4.65 3.44
C ALA A 188 1.91 4.17 4.64
N LEU A 189 1.69 4.78 5.79
CA LEU A 189 2.31 4.47 7.07
C LEU A 189 1.23 4.18 8.11
N GLY A 190 1.21 2.94 8.61
CA GLY A 190 0.39 2.55 9.76
C GLY A 190 0.98 3.05 11.07
N PHE A 191 0.12 3.48 11.98
CA PHE A 191 0.53 3.99 13.30
C PHE A 191 0.33 2.97 14.41
N GLY A 192 -0.63 2.06 14.23
CA GLY A 192 -0.98 1.05 15.21
C GLY A 192 0.14 0.04 15.43
N ASN A 193 0.20 -0.53 16.65
CA ASN A 193 0.88 -1.79 16.83
C ASN A 193 -0.06 -2.88 16.32
N ILE A 194 0.29 -3.47 15.17
CA ILE A 194 -0.54 -4.50 14.53
C ILE A 194 -0.32 -5.90 15.10
N ILE A 195 0.57 -6.08 16.10
CA ILE A 195 0.71 -7.34 16.80
C ILE A 195 -0.41 -7.47 17.84
N THR A 196 -1.12 -8.60 17.81
CA THR A 196 -2.07 -8.96 18.87
C THR A 196 -1.26 -9.42 20.11
N PRO A 197 -1.41 -8.75 21.28
CA PRO A 197 -0.74 -9.16 22.51
C PRO A 197 -1.06 -10.61 22.89
N LEU A 198 -0.10 -11.30 23.51
CA LEU A 198 -0.27 -12.71 23.91
C LEU A 198 -1.45 -12.92 24.84
N GLU A 199 -1.75 -11.96 25.73
CA GLU A 199 -2.85 -12.00 26.68
C GLU A 199 -4.25 -11.97 26.02
N GLN A 200 -4.33 -11.45 24.78
CA GLN A 200 -5.57 -11.33 24.01
C GLN A 200 -5.77 -12.47 23.00
N ARG A 201 -4.83 -13.41 22.97
CA ARG A 201 -4.93 -14.57 22.09
C ARG A 201 -5.64 -15.71 22.79
N PRO A 202 -6.48 -16.50 22.08
CA PRO A 202 -7.06 -17.73 22.62
C PRO A 202 -5.92 -18.69 23.04
N ASN A 203 -5.99 -19.25 24.24
CA ASN A 203 -4.94 -20.08 24.85
C ASN A 203 -4.57 -21.34 24.04
N ASP A 204 -5.40 -21.76 23.09
CA ASP A 204 -5.26 -23.05 22.38
C ASP A 204 -4.45 -23.00 21.08
N PHE A 205 -3.92 -21.82 20.66
CA PHE A 205 -3.41 -21.65 19.31
C PHE A 205 -1.90 -21.47 19.15
N ILE A 206 -1.12 -21.43 20.23
CA ILE A 206 0.32 -21.24 20.08
C ILE A 206 1.04 -22.36 20.84
N ALA A 207 1.70 -23.24 20.08
CA ALA A 207 2.66 -24.15 20.68
C ALA A 207 3.75 -23.31 21.36
N ASP A 208 4.16 -23.69 22.59
CA ASP A 208 5.22 -23.03 23.35
C ASP A 208 6.51 -22.86 22.54
N GLU A 209 6.69 -23.71 21.54
CA GLU A 209 7.82 -23.66 20.62
C GLU A 209 7.87 -22.39 19.76
N ASN A 210 6.74 -21.72 19.50
CA ASN A 210 6.63 -20.55 18.63
C ASN A 210 6.52 -19.21 19.38
N LEU A 211 6.44 -19.23 20.70
CA LEU A 211 6.35 -18.03 21.53
C LEU A 211 7.55 -17.09 21.39
N HIS A 212 8.71 -17.64 21.07
CA HIS A 212 9.93 -16.85 20.88
C HIS A 212 9.83 -15.84 19.71
N PHE A 213 9.09 -16.14 18.65
CA PHE A 213 8.87 -15.22 17.53
C PHE A 213 8.06 -13.99 17.94
N THR A 214 6.99 -14.20 18.72
CA THR A 214 6.17 -13.08 19.18
C THR A 214 6.91 -12.21 20.19
N ARG A 215 7.71 -12.81 21.07
CA ARG A 215 8.49 -12.10 22.10
C ARG A 215 9.68 -11.32 21.54
N SER A 216 10.15 -11.65 20.36
CA SER A 216 11.26 -10.93 19.69
C SER A 216 10.85 -9.63 19.00
N ILE A 217 9.55 -9.32 18.96
CA ILE A 217 9.02 -8.11 18.34
C ILE A 217 8.29 -7.29 19.42
N ASP A 218 8.74 -6.06 19.65
CA ASP A 218 8.07 -5.12 20.56
C ASP A 218 6.92 -4.39 19.87
N LYS A 219 7.18 -3.86 18.67
CA LYS A 219 6.19 -3.14 17.88
C LYS A 219 6.31 -3.52 16.40
N LEU A 220 5.16 -3.72 15.77
CA LEU A 220 5.04 -3.97 14.35
C LEU A 220 4.06 -2.94 13.74
N THR A 221 4.50 -2.22 12.73
CA THR A 221 3.67 -1.27 11.97
C THR A 221 3.58 -1.69 10.53
N SER A 222 2.51 -1.30 9.85
CA SER A 222 2.32 -1.58 8.42
C SER A 222 2.92 -0.46 7.57
N ARG A 223 3.57 -0.82 6.47
CA ARG A 223 4.02 0.10 5.43
C ARG A 223 3.55 -0.41 4.09
N LEU A 224 3.09 0.49 3.24
CA LEU A 224 2.56 0.13 1.93
C LEU A 224 3.02 1.15 0.90
N LEU A 225 3.74 0.71 -0.12
CA LEU A 225 4.05 1.47 -1.31
C LEU A 225 3.15 0.98 -2.44
N THR A 226 2.40 1.88 -3.07
CA THR A 226 1.43 1.52 -4.11
C THR A 226 1.68 2.34 -5.36
N PHE A 227 1.70 1.66 -6.52
CA PHE A 227 1.64 2.28 -7.83
C PHE A 227 0.31 1.92 -8.47
N THR A 228 -0.52 2.90 -8.76
CA THR A 228 -1.86 2.69 -9.34
C THR A 228 -2.05 3.42 -10.65
N LEU A 229 -2.90 2.83 -11.48
CA LEU A 229 -3.51 3.44 -12.65
C LEU A 229 -4.98 3.68 -12.34
N ASN A 230 -5.36 4.95 -12.25
CA ASN A 230 -6.71 5.38 -11.95
C ASN A 230 -7.43 5.74 -13.24
N PHE A 231 -8.60 5.14 -13.44
CA PHE A 231 -9.45 5.34 -14.62
C PHE A 231 -10.74 6.05 -14.18
N GLU A 232 -10.98 7.24 -14.73
CA GLU A 232 -12.13 8.09 -14.39
C GLU A 232 -12.86 8.62 -15.65
#